data_a8bfd1df649539fb937c13a0a3334621
#
_entry.id   a8bfd1df649539fb937c13a0a3334621
#
_cell.length_a   1.000
_cell.length_b   1.000
_cell.length_c   1.000
_cell.angle_alpha   90.00
_cell.angle_beta   90.00
_cell.angle_gamma   90.00
#
_symmetry.space_group_name_H-M   'P 1'
#
loop_
_entity.id
_entity.type
_entity.pdbx_description
1 polymer ?
#
loop_
_entity_poly.entity_id
_entity_poly.type
_entity_poly.pdbx_seq_one_letter_code
_entity_poly.pdbx_strand_id
1 'polypeptide(L)'
;VKKKLSGKTGLMKPDIRNKFEFTLKKEDAGAPMPLEAGAENSLTKTNPDSDGGEISFGKVHLTAPGTYRYSVTESGSVSGVKNDEKPKREIVITVTDDGNGALYATVGGDDFVFNNVFETESVPGQIELGKKIIGQKPGREETFHFVLRKESMEVSAESLRWTDKREEPGIDTIERLASDSNIE
;
A
#
# COMPACT_ATOMS: atom_id res chain seq x y z
N VAL A 1 -1.63 18.08 6.67
CA VAL A 1 -1.56 16.60 6.70
C VAL A 1 -0.70 16.11 5.55
N LYS A 2 -0.30 14.86 5.59
CA LYS A 2 0.57 14.26 4.58
C LYS A 2 -0.08 13.01 4.00
N LYS A 3 -0.08 12.90 2.67
CA LYS A 3 -0.38 11.67 1.96
C LYS A 3 0.89 10.91 1.65
N LYS A 4 0.87 9.58 1.79
CA LYS A 4 1.99 8.70 1.47
C LYS A 4 1.48 7.46 0.74
N LEU A 5 2.16 7.08 -0.34
CA LEU A 5 1.96 5.80 -1.03
C LEU A 5 3.15 4.88 -0.75
N SER A 6 2.92 3.85 0.02
CA SER A 6 3.90 2.79 0.27
C SER A 6 3.65 1.58 -0.65
N GLY A 7 4.55 0.61 -0.65
CA GLY A 7 4.47 -0.62 -1.45
C GLY A 7 5.79 -1.37 -1.43
N LYS A 8 5.82 -2.58 -1.99
CA LYS A 8 7.04 -3.39 -2.05
C LYS A 8 8.11 -2.70 -2.89
N THR A 9 9.36 -2.81 -2.45
CA THR A 9 10.53 -2.32 -3.18
C THR A 9 10.62 -2.99 -4.56
N GLY A 10 10.95 -2.22 -5.58
CA GLY A 10 11.11 -2.72 -6.96
C GLY A 10 9.82 -2.75 -7.80
N LEU A 11 8.66 -2.43 -7.21
CA LEU A 11 7.43 -2.27 -7.99
C LEU A 11 7.30 -0.84 -8.53
N MET A 12 6.82 -0.73 -9.76
CA MET A 12 6.43 0.56 -10.32
C MET A 12 5.07 0.96 -9.75
N LYS A 13 5.07 1.94 -8.84
CA LYS A 13 3.85 2.46 -8.22
C LYS A 13 3.03 3.28 -9.22
N PRO A 14 1.70 3.28 -9.12
CA PRO A 14 0.86 4.15 -9.94
C PRO A 14 1.06 5.64 -9.55
N ASP A 15 0.87 6.53 -10.50
CA ASP A 15 0.76 7.97 -10.22
C ASP A 15 -0.61 8.24 -9.56
N ILE A 16 -0.56 8.67 -8.29
CA ILE A 16 -1.77 8.97 -7.52
C ILE A 16 -2.05 10.48 -7.44
N ARG A 17 -1.32 11.34 -8.17
CA ARG A 17 -1.51 12.79 -8.16
C ARG A 17 -2.97 13.16 -8.42
N ASN A 18 -3.53 13.99 -7.53
CA ASN A 18 -4.92 14.45 -7.58
C ASN A 18 -5.98 13.31 -7.61
N LYS A 19 -5.64 12.11 -7.13
CA LYS A 19 -6.57 10.96 -7.08
C LYS A 19 -7.26 10.79 -5.74
N PHE A 20 -6.73 11.43 -4.69
CA PHE A 20 -7.29 11.40 -3.35
C PHE A 20 -7.64 12.82 -2.92
N GLU A 21 -8.80 12.93 -2.31
CA GLU A 21 -9.32 14.17 -1.75
C GLU A 21 -9.24 14.13 -0.22
N PHE A 22 -8.89 15.27 0.35
CA PHE A 22 -8.79 15.47 1.80
C PHE A 22 -9.73 16.59 2.18
N THR A 23 -10.73 16.28 2.99
CA THR A 23 -11.72 17.24 3.46
C THR A 23 -11.46 17.60 4.91
N LEU A 24 -10.98 18.82 5.16
CA LEU A 24 -10.95 19.41 6.48
C LEU A 24 -12.35 19.87 6.84
N LYS A 25 -12.83 19.50 8.04
CA LYS A 25 -14.12 19.91 8.59
C LYS A 25 -13.94 20.38 10.02
N LYS A 26 -14.59 21.49 10.41
CA LYS A 26 -14.69 21.85 11.82
C LYS A 26 -15.75 20.98 12.50
N GLU A 27 -15.41 20.45 13.67
CA GLU A 27 -16.33 19.64 14.48
C GLU A 27 -17.04 20.50 15.54
N ASP A 28 -16.40 21.57 16.00
CA ASP A 28 -17.00 22.54 16.92
C ASP A 28 -17.60 23.72 16.12
N ALA A 29 -18.85 24.10 16.41
CA ALA A 29 -19.55 25.18 15.70
C ALA A 29 -18.79 26.52 15.74
N GLY A 30 -18.12 26.81 16.88
CA GLY A 30 -17.33 28.02 17.07
C GLY A 30 -15.89 27.96 16.51
N ALA A 31 -15.45 26.84 16.00
CA ALA A 31 -14.10 26.74 15.44
C ALA A 31 -14.00 27.54 14.13
N PRO A 32 -13.00 28.44 13.99
CA PRO A 32 -12.77 29.16 12.76
C PRO A 32 -12.23 28.23 11.67
N MET A 33 -12.55 28.52 10.42
CA MET A 33 -12.00 27.82 9.25
C MET A 33 -10.88 28.64 8.60
N PRO A 34 -10.00 27.99 7.83
CA PRO A 34 -9.04 28.70 6.98
C PRO A 34 -9.74 29.68 6.05
N LEU A 35 -9.11 30.79 5.71
CA LEU A 35 -9.67 31.84 4.85
C LEU A 35 -10.16 31.30 3.51
N GLU A 36 -9.50 30.29 2.95
CA GLU A 36 -9.88 29.65 1.70
C GLU A 36 -11.23 28.92 1.75
N ALA A 37 -11.70 28.53 2.93
CA ALA A 37 -13.02 27.92 3.10
C ALA A 37 -14.14 28.95 2.98
N GLY A 38 -13.86 30.24 3.07
CA GLY A 38 -14.87 31.29 3.09
C GLY A 38 -15.84 31.10 4.26
N ALA A 39 -17.13 31.05 3.98
CA ALA A 39 -18.19 30.81 4.97
C ALA A 39 -18.48 29.32 5.21
N GLU A 40 -17.83 28.42 4.48
CA GLU A 40 -18.10 27.00 4.55
C GLU A 40 -17.52 26.35 5.82
N ASN A 41 -18.16 25.27 6.25
CA ASN A 41 -17.71 24.48 7.43
C ASN A 41 -16.67 23.40 7.07
N SER A 42 -16.32 23.30 5.79
CA SER A 42 -15.35 22.35 5.27
C SER A 42 -14.53 22.93 4.11
N LEU A 43 -13.35 22.36 3.90
CA LEU A 43 -12.44 22.72 2.81
C LEU A 43 -11.82 21.44 2.26
N THR A 44 -11.92 21.22 0.94
CA THR A 44 -11.36 20.04 0.27
C THR A 44 -10.14 20.40 -0.55
N LYS A 45 -9.09 19.58 -0.45
CA LYS A 45 -7.84 19.66 -1.21
C LYS A 45 -7.49 18.28 -1.75
N THR A 46 -6.70 18.22 -2.82
CA THR A 46 -6.17 16.98 -3.37
C THR A 46 -4.68 16.80 -3.04
N ASN A 47 -4.19 15.56 -3.10
CA ASN A 47 -2.75 15.31 -2.96
C ASN A 47 -1.97 15.84 -4.18
N PRO A 48 -0.87 16.58 -3.97
CA PRO A 48 -0.17 17.26 -5.07
C PRO A 48 0.77 16.37 -5.88
N ASP A 49 1.34 15.32 -5.27
CA ASP A 49 2.44 14.56 -5.86
C ASP A 49 2.02 13.16 -6.31
N SER A 50 2.82 12.56 -7.20
CA SER A 50 2.57 11.23 -7.77
C SER A 50 2.59 10.09 -6.74
N ASP A 51 3.26 10.28 -5.59
CA ASP A 51 3.33 9.34 -4.46
C ASP A 51 2.68 9.88 -3.18
N GLY A 52 2.00 11.06 -3.26
CA GLY A 52 1.21 11.67 -2.19
C GLY A 52 1.48 13.14 -1.95
N GLY A 53 2.44 13.47 -1.08
CA GLY A 53 2.83 14.83 -0.75
C GLY A 53 2.14 15.45 0.45
N GLU A 54 2.46 16.69 0.74
CA GLU A 54 1.86 17.47 1.82
C GLU A 54 0.60 18.21 1.33
N ILE A 55 -0.46 18.14 2.13
CA ILE A 55 -1.72 18.83 1.88
C ILE A 55 -1.87 19.95 2.92
N SER A 56 -1.81 21.19 2.46
CA SER A 56 -2.00 22.37 3.29
C SER A 56 -3.42 22.92 3.12
N PHE A 57 -4.10 23.15 4.23
CA PHE A 57 -5.43 23.79 4.27
C PHE A 57 -5.32 25.31 4.55
N GLY A 58 -4.11 25.85 4.62
CA GLY A 58 -3.88 27.24 4.95
C GLY A 58 -3.82 27.49 6.48
N LYS A 59 -3.91 28.77 6.85
CA LYS A 59 -3.82 29.21 8.25
C LYS A 59 -5.20 29.42 8.85
N VAL A 60 -5.35 29.01 10.11
CA VAL A 60 -6.53 29.29 10.94
C VAL A 60 -6.18 30.44 11.90
N HIS A 61 -7.05 31.42 12.04
CA HIS A 61 -6.88 32.51 12.99
C HIS A 61 -7.70 32.25 14.26
N LEU A 62 -7.02 31.97 15.36
CA LEU A 62 -7.58 31.69 16.66
C LEU A 62 -7.40 32.94 17.54
N THR A 63 -8.51 33.53 17.94
CA THR A 63 -8.53 34.84 18.64
C THR A 63 -8.93 34.77 20.12
N ALA A 64 -9.24 33.54 20.60
CA ALA A 64 -9.63 33.32 21.99
C ALA A 64 -9.03 32.02 22.54
N PRO A 65 -8.76 31.94 23.84
CA PRO A 65 -8.45 30.68 24.51
C PRO A 65 -9.58 29.67 24.35
N GLY A 66 -9.22 28.40 24.23
CA GLY A 66 -10.20 27.32 24.07
C GLY A 66 -9.62 26.10 23.36
N THR A 67 -10.48 25.08 23.20
CA THR A 67 -10.16 23.87 22.44
C THR A 67 -11.01 23.86 21.19
N TYR A 68 -10.36 23.71 20.05
CA TYR A 68 -10.97 23.71 18.72
C TYR A 68 -10.71 22.37 18.04
N ARG A 69 -11.78 21.66 17.66
CA ARG A 69 -11.70 20.34 17.05
C ARG A 69 -12.02 20.41 15.58
N TYR A 70 -11.18 19.72 14.82
CA TYR A 70 -11.34 19.52 13.38
C TYR A 70 -11.15 18.05 13.04
N SER A 71 -11.63 17.65 11.89
CA SER A 71 -11.27 16.37 11.31
C SER A 71 -10.80 16.54 9.87
N VAL A 72 -9.92 15.65 9.43
CA VAL A 72 -9.57 15.49 8.01
C VAL A 72 -9.96 14.09 7.58
N THR A 73 -10.74 14.00 6.49
CA THR A 73 -11.16 12.73 5.93
C THR A 73 -10.56 12.56 4.55
N GLU A 74 -9.94 11.40 4.31
CA GLU A 74 -9.49 10.98 2.98
C GLU A 74 -10.62 10.30 2.23
N SER A 75 -10.75 10.59 0.92
CA SER A 75 -11.61 9.90 -0.02
C SER A 75 -10.89 9.70 -1.37
N GLY A 76 -11.46 8.85 -2.22
CA GLY A 76 -10.85 8.48 -3.49
C GLY A 76 -10.36 7.03 -3.52
N SER A 77 -10.01 6.55 -4.71
CA SER A 77 -9.47 5.20 -4.90
C SER A 77 -8.65 5.12 -6.19
N VAL A 78 -7.67 4.24 -6.19
CA VAL A 78 -6.84 3.91 -7.36
C VAL A 78 -6.69 2.40 -7.44
N SER A 79 -6.79 1.83 -8.63
CA SER A 79 -6.65 0.39 -8.84
C SER A 79 -5.30 -0.12 -8.31
N GLY A 80 -5.31 -1.23 -7.57
CA GLY A 80 -4.13 -1.81 -6.93
C GLY A 80 -3.63 -1.05 -5.70
N VAL A 81 -4.35 -0.01 -5.26
CA VAL A 81 -4.02 0.74 -4.04
C VAL A 81 -5.06 0.46 -2.96
N LYS A 82 -4.62 -0.10 -1.85
CA LYS A 82 -5.41 -0.25 -0.62
C LYS A 82 -5.33 1.06 0.16
N ASN A 83 -6.49 1.65 0.46
CA ASN A 83 -6.60 2.87 1.23
C ASN A 83 -6.18 2.66 2.69
N ASP A 84 -5.81 3.75 3.36
CA ASP A 84 -5.53 3.76 4.81
C ASP A 84 -6.75 3.23 5.58
N GLU A 85 -6.50 2.38 6.58
CA GLU A 85 -7.56 1.76 7.40
C GLU A 85 -8.29 2.78 8.28
N LYS A 86 -7.64 3.91 8.58
CA LYS A 86 -8.23 5.02 9.30
C LYS A 86 -8.39 6.23 8.38
N PRO A 87 -9.48 6.31 7.59
CA PRO A 87 -9.67 7.39 6.61
C PRO A 87 -9.99 8.74 7.22
N LYS A 88 -10.29 8.82 8.50
CA LYS A 88 -10.57 10.07 9.25
C LYS A 88 -9.50 10.26 10.32
N ARG A 89 -8.95 11.47 10.40
CA ARG A 89 -8.00 11.92 11.43
C ARG A 89 -8.61 13.09 12.21
N GLU A 90 -8.42 13.10 13.51
CA GLU A 90 -8.84 14.15 14.39
C GLU A 90 -7.70 15.14 14.67
N ILE A 91 -7.98 16.44 14.62
CA ILE A 91 -7.05 17.51 14.93
C ILE A 91 -7.64 18.30 16.08
N VAL A 92 -6.88 18.46 17.16
CA VAL A 92 -7.25 19.22 18.33
C VAL A 92 -6.26 20.37 18.50
N ILE A 93 -6.74 21.61 18.44
CA ILE A 93 -5.94 22.80 18.70
C ILE A 93 -6.36 23.37 20.06
N THR A 94 -5.42 23.42 21.00
CA THR A 94 -5.65 24.04 22.29
C THR A 94 -4.96 25.39 22.35
N VAL A 95 -5.71 26.44 22.60
CA VAL A 95 -5.23 27.81 22.75
C VAL A 95 -5.29 28.24 24.20
N THR A 96 -4.19 28.75 24.71
CA THR A 96 -4.07 29.26 26.08
C THR A 96 -3.64 30.73 26.05
N ASP A 97 -4.09 31.52 27.03
CA ASP A 97 -3.64 32.88 27.27
C ASP A 97 -2.53 32.85 28.34
N ASP A 98 -1.46 33.61 28.13
CA ASP A 98 -0.34 33.71 29.05
C ASP A 98 -0.57 34.75 30.18
N GLY A 99 -1.72 35.42 30.15
CA GLY A 99 -2.06 36.50 31.08
C GLY A 99 -1.33 37.84 30.78
N ASN A 100 -0.51 37.90 29.73
CA ASN A 100 0.23 39.11 29.32
C ASN A 100 -0.23 39.62 27.92
N GLY A 101 -1.34 39.09 27.43
CA GLY A 101 -1.93 39.49 26.15
C GLY A 101 -1.42 38.71 24.96
N ALA A 102 -0.73 37.58 25.16
CA ALA A 102 -0.34 36.64 24.10
C ALA A 102 -1.10 35.32 24.18
N LEU A 103 -1.45 34.81 23.01
CA LEU A 103 -2.07 33.49 22.88
C LEU A 103 -1.05 32.48 22.34
N TYR A 104 -1.03 31.30 22.95
CA TYR A 104 -0.22 30.16 22.53
C TYR A 104 -1.11 29.03 22.06
N ALA A 105 -0.79 28.43 20.90
CA ALA A 105 -1.53 27.30 20.37
C ALA A 105 -0.66 26.04 20.35
N THR A 106 -1.24 24.93 20.82
CA THR A 106 -0.67 23.59 20.68
C THR A 106 -1.56 22.74 19.82
N VAL A 107 -0.96 21.89 18.98
CA VAL A 107 -1.71 20.96 18.11
C VAL A 107 -1.51 19.55 18.62
N GLY A 108 -2.60 18.86 18.83
CA GLY A 108 -2.66 17.45 19.17
C GLY A 108 -3.68 16.73 18.27
N GLY A 109 -3.94 15.49 18.58
CA GLY A 109 -4.88 14.65 17.86
C GLY A 109 -4.23 13.38 17.36
N ASP A 110 -4.69 12.92 16.19
CA ASP A 110 -4.18 11.72 15.55
C ASP A 110 -2.82 11.94 14.86
N ASP A 111 -2.27 10.84 14.33
CA ASP A 111 -1.23 10.91 13.32
C ASP A 111 -1.77 11.60 12.06
N PHE A 112 -1.02 12.56 11.54
CA PHE A 112 -1.41 13.37 10.39
C PHE A 112 -0.94 12.79 9.04
N VAL A 113 -0.58 11.51 9.02
CA VAL A 113 -0.17 10.79 7.81
C VAL A 113 -1.24 9.79 7.37
N PHE A 114 -1.72 9.93 6.15
CA PHE A 114 -2.56 8.96 5.47
C PHE A 114 -1.66 8.08 4.61
N ASN A 115 -1.54 6.80 4.96
CA ASN A 115 -0.66 5.86 4.27
C ASN A 115 -1.46 4.82 3.49
N ASN A 116 -1.55 4.98 2.16
CA ASN A 116 -2.11 3.97 1.29
C ASN A 116 -1.01 3.01 0.82
N VAL A 117 -1.37 1.77 0.53
CA VAL A 117 -0.43 0.72 0.18
C VAL A 117 -0.71 0.23 -1.24
N PHE A 118 0.30 0.30 -2.11
CA PHE A 118 0.23 -0.32 -3.43
C PHE A 118 0.60 -1.80 -3.31
N GLU A 119 -0.32 -2.65 -3.72
CA GLU A 119 -0.19 -4.10 -3.73
C GLU A 119 -0.41 -4.59 -5.16
N THR A 120 0.48 -5.48 -5.63
CA THR A 120 0.28 -6.19 -6.90
C THR A 120 -0.21 -7.60 -6.62
N GLU A 121 -1.12 -8.08 -7.42
CA GLU A 121 -1.49 -9.48 -7.45
C GLU A 121 -0.30 -10.33 -7.93
N SER A 122 -0.18 -11.53 -7.39
CA SER A 122 0.81 -12.50 -7.88
C SER A 122 0.42 -12.97 -9.27
N VAL A 123 1.37 -12.96 -10.20
CA VAL A 123 1.19 -13.55 -11.52
C VAL A 123 1.82 -14.94 -11.49
N PRO A 124 1.07 -16.02 -11.80
CA PRO A 124 1.65 -17.34 -11.90
C PRO A 124 2.63 -17.38 -13.08
N GLY A 125 3.84 -17.84 -12.80
CA GLY A 125 4.86 -18.11 -13.81
C GLY A 125 5.01 -19.62 -14.01
N GLN A 126 5.28 -20.05 -15.24
CA GLN A 126 5.59 -21.44 -15.56
C GLN A 126 7.03 -21.53 -16.08
N ILE A 127 7.78 -22.48 -15.53
CA ILE A 127 9.12 -22.81 -16.02
C ILE A 127 9.05 -24.19 -16.65
N GLU A 128 9.33 -24.28 -17.95
CA GLU A 128 9.38 -25.54 -18.68
C GLU A 128 10.82 -25.98 -18.88
N LEU A 129 11.12 -27.21 -18.50
CA LEU A 129 12.42 -27.84 -18.69
C LEU A 129 12.25 -29.06 -19.62
N GLY A 130 12.95 -29.04 -20.74
CA GLY A 130 13.02 -30.19 -21.66
C GLY A 130 14.34 -30.95 -21.52
N LYS A 131 14.30 -32.28 -21.38
CA LYS A 131 15.48 -33.14 -21.49
C LYS A 131 15.39 -33.95 -22.78
N LYS A 132 16.46 -33.87 -23.58
CA LYS A 132 16.63 -34.70 -24.79
C LYS A 132 17.75 -35.74 -24.54
N ILE A 133 17.44 -37.00 -24.82
CA ILE A 133 18.42 -38.08 -24.76
C ILE A 133 18.86 -38.38 -26.20
N ILE A 134 20.18 -38.38 -26.43
CA ILE A 134 20.78 -38.70 -27.73
C ILE A 134 21.63 -39.96 -27.54
N GLY A 135 21.48 -40.94 -28.43
CA GLY A 135 22.17 -42.22 -28.35
C GLY A 135 21.30 -43.35 -27.80
N GLN A 136 21.91 -44.28 -27.06
CA GLN A 136 21.19 -45.43 -26.52
C GLN A 136 20.21 -44.95 -25.40
N LYS A 137 18.95 -45.37 -25.48
CA LYS A 137 17.95 -45.00 -24.46
C LYS A 137 18.29 -45.68 -23.12
N PRO A 138 18.21 -44.95 -22.02
CA PRO A 138 18.36 -45.53 -20.68
C PRO A 138 17.27 -46.54 -20.38
N GLY A 139 17.58 -47.49 -19.48
CA GLY A 139 16.61 -48.45 -18.98
C GLY A 139 15.45 -47.78 -18.26
N ARG A 140 14.30 -48.52 -18.09
CA ARG A 140 13.10 -47.99 -17.43
C ARG A 140 13.31 -47.60 -15.96
N GLU A 141 14.36 -48.09 -15.31
CA GLU A 141 14.69 -47.81 -13.92
C GLU A 141 15.64 -46.65 -13.72
N GLU A 142 16.13 -46.06 -14.79
CA GLU A 142 17.01 -44.89 -14.70
C GLU A 142 16.16 -43.62 -14.51
N THR A 143 16.36 -42.97 -13.37
CA THR A 143 15.68 -41.71 -12.99
C THR A 143 16.64 -40.53 -13.18
N PHE A 144 16.07 -39.43 -13.67
CA PHE A 144 16.78 -38.17 -13.82
C PHE A 144 16.19 -37.17 -12.81
N HIS A 145 17.06 -36.67 -11.93
CA HIS A 145 16.66 -35.69 -10.91
C HIS A 145 16.90 -34.28 -11.44
N PHE A 146 15.91 -33.44 -11.33
CA PHE A 146 16.00 -32.02 -11.63
C PHE A 146 15.78 -31.22 -10.35
N VAL A 147 16.70 -30.32 -10.05
CA VAL A 147 16.61 -29.45 -8.85
C VAL A 147 16.44 -28.02 -9.31
N LEU A 148 15.36 -27.38 -8.91
CA LEU A 148 15.17 -25.95 -9.05
C LEU A 148 15.62 -25.28 -7.74
N ARG A 149 16.62 -24.40 -7.85
CA ARG A 149 17.09 -23.61 -6.72
C ARG A 149 16.79 -22.14 -6.94
N LYS A 150 16.35 -21.46 -5.90
CA LYS A 150 16.22 -20.01 -5.88
C LYS A 150 17.32 -19.41 -5.02
N GLU A 151 18.12 -18.52 -5.61
CA GLU A 151 19.31 -17.98 -4.93
C GLU A 151 19.04 -16.96 -3.82
N SER A 152 17.83 -16.41 -3.64
CA SER A 152 17.66 -15.28 -2.73
C SER A 152 16.31 -15.00 -2.09
N MET A 153 15.30 -15.90 -2.13
CA MET A 153 14.02 -15.69 -1.41
C MET A 153 13.31 -17.01 -1.14
N GLU A 154 12.60 -17.09 -0.01
CA GLU A 154 11.71 -18.22 0.28
C GLU A 154 10.63 -18.35 -0.79
N VAL A 155 10.55 -19.52 -1.42
CA VAL A 155 9.48 -19.88 -2.35
C VAL A 155 8.46 -20.68 -1.55
N SER A 156 7.20 -20.23 -1.55
CA SER A 156 6.12 -21.03 -1.01
C SER A 156 5.99 -22.32 -1.81
N ALA A 157 6.02 -23.47 -1.14
CA ALA A 157 5.91 -24.79 -1.76
C ALA A 157 4.63 -24.98 -2.59
N GLU A 158 3.56 -24.25 -2.26
CA GLU A 158 2.27 -24.31 -2.93
C GLU A 158 2.27 -23.74 -4.36
N SER A 159 3.31 -23.01 -4.75
CA SER A 159 3.39 -22.33 -6.05
C SER A 159 4.16 -23.09 -7.13
N LEU A 160 4.76 -24.24 -6.81
CA LEU A 160 5.58 -25.00 -7.75
C LEU A 160 4.94 -26.36 -8.08
N ARG A 161 4.70 -26.59 -9.36
CA ARG A 161 4.27 -27.89 -9.89
C ARG A 161 5.26 -28.37 -10.92
N TRP A 162 5.61 -29.63 -10.87
CA TRP A 162 6.46 -30.29 -11.84
C TRP A 162 5.65 -31.30 -12.64
N THR A 163 5.73 -31.20 -13.96
CA THR A 163 5.13 -32.16 -14.88
C THR A 163 6.24 -32.80 -15.68
N ASP A 164 6.43 -34.10 -15.53
CA ASP A 164 7.33 -34.88 -16.35
C ASP A 164 6.53 -35.45 -17.54
N LYS A 165 6.72 -34.84 -18.70
CA LYS A 165 6.14 -35.34 -19.95
C LYS A 165 7.18 -36.16 -20.68
N ARG A 166 6.99 -37.47 -20.77
CA ARG A 166 7.77 -38.35 -21.60
C ARG A 166 7.07 -38.51 -22.95
N GLU A 167 7.74 -38.19 -24.05
CA GLU A 167 7.21 -38.23 -25.42
C GLU A 167 7.13 -39.70 -25.99
N GLU A 168 6.98 -40.72 -25.16
CA GLU A 168 6.80 -42.07 -25.67
C GLU A 168 5.36 -42.55 -25.49
N PRO A 169 4.80 -43.29 -26.49
CA PRO A 169 3.44 -43.83 -26.38
C PRO A 169 3.34 -44.75 -25.16
N GLY A 170 2.45 -44.45 -24.21
CA GLY A 170 2.13 -45.26 -23.07
C GLY A 170 2.85 -44.91 -21.75
N ILE A 171 3.47 -43.76 -21.64
CA ILE A 171 4.04 -43.29 -20.37
C ILE A 171 3.19 -42.15 -19.79
N ASP A 172 2.70 -42.35 -18.58
CA ASP A 172 1.87 -41.36 -17.88
C ASP A 172 2.66 -40.09 -17.50
N THR A 173 1.96 -38.98 -17.55
CA THR A 173 2.47 -37.71 -17.04
C THR A 173 2.47 -37.78 -15.52
N ILE A 174 3.63 -37.59 -14.90
CA ILE A 174 3.76 -37.52 -13.45
C ILE A 174 3.72 -36.05 -13.03
N GLU A 175 2.70 -35.64 -12.33
CA GLU A 175 2.63 -34.33 -11.65
C GLU A 175 3.14 -34.48 -10.22
N ARG A 176 4.14 -33.66 -9.86
CA ARG A 176 4.63 -33.55 -8.48
C ARG A 176 4.47 -32.14 -7.97
N LEU A 177 3.95 -32.04 -6.78
CA LEU A 177 3.85 -30.78 -6.04
C LEU A 177 5.20 -30.45 -5.41
N ALA A 178 5.53 -29.17 -5.37
CA ALA A 178 6.74 -28.66 -4.74
C ALA A 178 6.83 -28.89 -3.21
N SER A 179 5.77 -29.43 -2.61
CA SER A 179 5.73 -29.85 -1.19
C SER A 179 6.40 -31.20 -0.93
N ASP A 180 6.80 -31.96 -1.97
CA ASP A 180 7.60 -33.15 -1.76
C ASP A 180 8.99 -32.76 -1.25
N SER A 181 9.42 -33.43 -0.19
CA SER A 181 10.62 -33.17 0.63
C SER A 181 11.98 -33.19 -0.12
N ASN A 182 11.98 -33.18 -1.44
CA ASN A 182 13.17 -33.22 -2.31
C ASN A 182 13.44 -31.93 -3.06
N ILE A 183 12.81 -30.80 -2.66
CA ILE A 183 13.16 -29.48 -3.18
C ILE A 183 13.98 -28.77 -2.11
N GLU A 184 15.30 -28.92 -2.19
CA GLU A 184 16.29 -28.11 -1.49
C GLU A 184 16.61 -26.83 -2.28
#